data_98171320cd548aca34cfc8030b340bf6
#
_entry.id   98171320cd548aca34cfc8030b340bf6
#
_cell.length_a   1.000
_cell.length_b   1.000
_cell.length_c   1.000
_cell.angle_alpha   90.00
_cell.angle_beta   90.00
_cell.angle_gamma   90.00
#
_symmetry.space_group_name_H-M   'P 1'
#
loop_
_entity.id
_entity.type
_entity.pdbx_description
1 polymer ?
#
loop_
_entity_poly.entity_id
_entity_poly.type
_entity_poly.pdbx_seq_one_letter_code
_entity_poly.pdbx_strand_id
1 'polypeptide(L)'
;MEKLNVAIADDNERMVDLLSTLVKGDKELELVGQAADGQEIYKIIKEKEPDVVLLDIIMPKMDGITVMEKVNEDPSVRKRPAFIIIS
;
A
#
# COMPACT_ATOMS: atom_id res chain seq x y z
N MET A 1 20.14 4.78 -9.92
CA MET A 1 18.92 5.52 -9.56
C MET A 1 18.06 4.69 -8.63
N GLU A 2 17.64 5.27 -7.52
CA GLU A 2 16.82 4.54 -6.57
C GLU A 2 15.41 4.30 -7.11
N LYS A 3 14.90 3.11 -6.83
CA LYS A 3 13.52 2.77 -7.19
C LYS A 3 12.56 3.32 -6.14
N LEU A 4 11.36 3.65 -6.56
CA LEU A 4 10.27 3.94 -5.63
C LEU A 4 9.68 2.62 -5.14
N ASN A 5 9.56 2.50 -3.84
CA ASN A 5 8.97 1.31 -3.22
C ASN A 5 7.46 1.46 -3.18
N VAL A 6 6.76 0.48 -3.71
CA VAL A 6 5.30 0.49 -3.86
C VAL A 6 4.69 -0.68 -3.11
N ALA A 7 3.61 -0.41 -2.37
CA ALA A 7 2.78 -1.45 -1.78
C ALA A 7 1.37 -1.32 -2.34
N ILE A 8 0.64 -2.44 -2.39
CA ILE A 8 -0.70 -2.50 -2.97
C ILE A 8 -1.64 -3.11 -1.94
N ALA A 9 -2.81 -2.49 -1.76
CA ALA A 9 -3.84 -2.99 -0.87
C ALA A 9 -5.19 -3.00 -1.56
N ASP A 10 -5.73 -4.18 -1.78
CA ASP A 10 -7.04 -4.40 -2.39
C ASP A 10 -7.47 -5.80 -2.03
N ASP A 11 -8.73 -6.01 -1.66
CA ASP A 11 -9.25 -7.33 -1.34
C ASP A 11 -9.57 -8.17 -2.57
N ASN A 12 -9.51 -7.57 -3.76
CA ASN A 12 -9.70 -8.27 -5.02
C ASN A 12 -8.37 -8.78 -5.54
N GLU A 13 -8.18 -10.10 -5.50
CA GLU A 13 -6.93 -10.74 -5.92
C GLU A 13 -6.54 -10.41 -7.36
N ARG A 14 -7.53 -10.31 -8.26
CA ARG A 14 -7.25 -10.01 -9.66
C ARG A 14 -6.67 -8.61 -9.82
N MET A 15 -7.18 -7.67 -9.04
CA MET A 15 -6.68 -6.30 -9.07
C MET A 15 -5.26 -6.25 -8.52
N VAL A 16 -5.01 -6.95 -7.41
CA VAL A 16 -3.65 -7.02 -6.84
C VAL A 16 -2.68 -7.63 -7.86
N ASP A 17 -3.07 -8.71 -8.51
CA ASP A 17 -2.23 -9.37 -9.52
C ASP A 17 -1.93 -8.45 -10.69
N LEU A 18 -2.95 -7.77 -11.20
CA LEU A 18 -2.78 -6.83 -12.31
C LEU A 18 -1.83 -5.70 -11.95
N LEU A 19 -2.08 -5.05 -10.82
CA LEU A 19 -1.24 -3.92 -10.38
C LEU A 19 0.17 -4.38 -10.07
N SER A 20 0.32 -5.56 -9.45
CA SER A 20 1.64 -6.12 -9.16
C SER A 20 2.44 -6.36 -10.43
N THR A 21 1.79 -6.88 -11.47
CA THR A 21 2.44 -7.10 -12.75
C THR A 21 2.90 -5.79 -13.37
N LEU A 22 2.07 -4.76 -13.31
CA LEU A 22 2.41 -3.44 -13.82
C LEU A 22 3.59 -2.83 -13.07
N VAL A 23 3.58 -2.93 -11.75
CA VAL A 23 4.66 -2.39 -10.92
C VAL A 23 5.96 -3.15 -11.19
N LYS A 24 5.91 -4.48 -11.26
CA LYS A 24 7.11 -5.29 -11.53
C LYS A 24 7.69 -5.05 -12.92
N GLY A 25 6.86 -4.65 -13.87
CA GLY A 25 7.30 -4.35 -15.21
C GLY A 25 7.97 -3.00 -15.37
N ASP A 26 7.92 -2.15 -14.35
CA ASP A 26 8.50 -0.81 -14.41
C ASP A 26 9.84 -0.79 -13.68
N LYS A 27 10.88 -0.40 -14.39
CA LYS A 27 12.25 -0.40 -13.86
C LYS A 27 12.46 0.60 -12.72
N GLU A 28 11.60 1.61 -12.61
CA GLU A 28 11.70 2.64 -11.60
C GLU A 28 10.94 2.31 -10.33
N LEU A 29 10.16 1.23 -10.34
CA LEU A 29 9.32 0.81 -9.22
C LEU A 29 9.76 -0.53 -8.67
N GLU A 30 9.59 -0.69 -7.36
CA GLU A 30 9.83 -1.96 -6.70
C GLU A 30 8.63 -2.29 -5.82
N LEU A 31 8.07 -3.48 -6.02
CA LEU A 31 6.95 -3.95 -5.21
C LEU A 31 7.48 -4.49 -3.90
N VAL A 32 7.09 -3.86 -2.77
CA VAL A 32 7.57 -4.26 -1.45
C VAL A 32 6.50 -4.92 -0.59
N GLY A 33 5.25 -4.90 -1.01
CA GLY A 33 4.20 -5.57 -0.26
C GLY A 33 2.87 -5.60 -0.97
N GLN A 34 2.06 -6.59 -0.62
CA GLN A 34 0.70 -6.76 -1.09
C GLN A 34 -0.17 -7.09 0.10
N ALA A 35 -1.35 -6.50 0.17
CA ALA A 35 -2.27 -6.71 1.27
C ALA A 35 -3.69 -6.88 0.76
N ALA A 36 -4.46 -7.71 1.44
CA ALA A 36 -5.87 -7.95 1.12
C ALA A 36 -6.81 -7.22 2.09
N ASP A 37 -6.29 -6.59 3.12
CA ASP A 37 -7.09 -5.87 4.11
C ASP A 37 -6.29 -4.73 4.72
N GLY A 38 -7.01 -3.87 5.44
CA GLY A 38 -6.39 -2.66 6.01
C GLY A 38 -5.41 -2.93 7.12
N GLN A 39 -5.59 -3.97 7.91
CA GLN A 39 -4.65 -4.29 8.98
C GLN A 39 -3.31 -4.71 8.41
N GLU A 40 -3.35 -5.51 7.36
CA GLU A 40 -2.14 -5.99 6.70
C GLU A 40 -1.35 -4.85 6.05
N ILE A 41 -2.04 -3.94 5.33
CA ILE A 41 -1.33 -2.82 4.70
C ILE A 41 -0.77 -1.86 5.75
N TYR A 42 -1.47 -1.65 6.85
CA TYR A 42 -0.98 -0.82 7.93
C TYR A 42 0.33 -1.37 8.48
N LYS A 43 0.41 -2.69 8.68
CA LYS A 43 1.62 -3.38 9.13
C LYS A 43 2.75 -3.21 8.12
N ILE A 44 2.46 -3.38 6.83
CA ILE A 44 3.44 -3.22 5.75
C ILE A 44 4.00 -1.79 5.74
N ILE A 45 3.14 -0.80 5.91
CA ILE A 45 3.58 0.60 5.95
C ILE A 45 4.58 0.83 7.07
N LYS A 46 4.33 0.25 8.24
CA LYS A 46 5.23 0.41 9.38
C LYS A 46 6.55 -0.34 9.19
N GLU A 47 6.50 -1.53 8.60
CA GLU A 47 7.68 -2.40 8.49
C GLU A 47 8.51 -2.13 7.24
N LYS A 48 7.87 -1.89 6.11
CA LYS A 48 8.56 -1.76 4.83
C LYS A 48 8.78 -0.32 4.38
N GLU A 49 8.09 0.61 4.98
CA GLU A 49 8.21 2.05 4.69
C GLU A 49 8.12 2.37 3.19
N PRO A 50 7.02 1.96 2.52
CA PRO A 50 6.90 2.22 1.10
C PRO A 50 6.82 3.72 0.79
N ASP A 51 7.22 4.09 -0.41
CA ASP A 51 7.08 5.46 -0.90
C ASP A 51 5.66 5.75 -1.34
N VAL A 52 5.00 4.75 -1.93
CA VAL A 52 3.66 4.88 -2.48
C VAL A 52 2.84 3.65 -2.09
N VAL A 53 1.58 3.89 -1.72
CA VAL A 53 0.61 2.81 -1.48
C VAL A 53 -0.56 3.00 -2.43
N LEU A 54 -0.81 1.98 -3.25
CA LEU A 54 -2.02 1.91 -4.07
C LEU A 54 -3.10 1.30 -3.19
N LEU A 55 -4.13 2.06 -2.87
CA LEU A 55 -5.04 1.75 -1.77
C LEU A 55 -6.49 1.73 -2.22
N ASP A 56 -7.15 0.58 -2.03
CA ASP A 56 -8.60 0.47 -2.16
C ASP A 56 -9.22 1.02 -0.88
N ILE A 57 -10.31 1.77 -1.01
CA ILE A 57 -11.02 2.32 0.14
C ILE A 57 -11.81 1.24 0.85
N ILE A 58 -12.49 0.37 0.11
CA ILE A 58 -13.39 -0.64 0.69
C ILE A 58 -12.66 -1.97 0.87
N MET A 59 -12.23 -2.23 2.09
CA MET A 59 -11.54 -3.47 2.44
C MET A 59 -12.05 -3.99 3.77
N PRO A 60 -11.97 -5.33 4.01
CA PRO A 60 -12.33 -5.86 5.32
C PRO A 60 -11.36 -5.46 6.41
N LYS A 61 -11.76 -5.61 7.64
CA LYS A 61 -11.03 -5.36 8.88
C LYS A 61 -10.71 -3.88 9.13
N MET A 62 -10.23 -3.16 8.14
CA MET A 62 -9.93 -1.74 8.26
C MET A 62 -9.97 -1.16 6.86
N ASP A 63 -10.88 -0.23 6.61
CA ASP A 63 -11.00 0.38 5.29
C ASP A 63 -9.86 1.35 5.00
N GLY A 64 -9.75 1.76 3.74
CA GLY A 64 -8.63 2.61 3.31
C GLY A 64 -8.60 3.97 3.99
N ILE A 65 -9.75 4.57 4.28
CA ILE A 65 -9.81 5.86 4.97
C ILE A 65 -9.25 5.72 6.38
N THR A 66 -9.66 4.66 7.08
CA THR A 66 -9.16 4.38 8.42
C THR A 66 -7.65 4.13 8.42
N VAL A 67 -7.15 3.42 7.40
CA VAL A 67 -5.70 3.22 7.24
C VAL A 67 -4.98 4.56 7.15
N MET A 68 -5.45 5.45 6.29
CA MET A 68 -4.83 6.77 6.12
C MET A 68 -4.85 7.58 7.42
N GLU A 69 -5.97 7.55 8.14
CA GLU A 69 -6.09 8.25 9.41
C GLU A 69 -5.11 7.71 10.45
N LYS A 70 -5.05 6.39 10.58
CA LYS A 70 -4.15 5.75 11.54
C LYS A 70 -2.68 6.00 11.23
N VAL A 71 -2.31 5.94 9.97
CA VAL A 71 -0.95 6.25 9.54
C VAL A 71 -0.58 7.69 9.90
N ASN A 72 -1.52 8.61 9.70
CA ASN A 72 -1.27 10.02 9.99
C ASN A 72 -1.14 10.29 11.49
N GLU A 73 -1.80 9.51 12.34
CA GLU A 73 -1.83 9.71 13.78
C GLU A 73 -0.80 8.90 14.55
N ASP A 74 -0.27 7.84 13.95
CA ASP A 74 0.61 6.89 14.66
C ASP A 74 2.06 7.40 14.66
N PRO A 75 2.59 7.75 15.84
CA PRO A 75 3.97 8.22 15.92
C PRO A 75 5.00 7.14 15.62
N SER A 76 4.60 5.86 15.63
CA SER A 76 5.52 4.78 15.27
C SER A 76 5.68 4.60 13.75
N VAL A 77 4.84 5.28 12.97
CA VAL A 77 5.00 5.32 11.52
C VAL A 77 6.07 6.35 11.19
N ARG A 78 7.25 5.89 10.84
CA ARG A 78 8.39 6.77 10.57
C ARG A 78 8.28 7.47 9.24
N LYS A 79 7.72 6.79 8.25
CA LYS A 79 7.63 7.31 6.90
C LYS A 79 6.19 7.21 6.43
N ARG A 80 5.59 8.34 6.12
CA ARG A 80 4.23 8.40 5.58
C ARG A 80 4.28 8.28 4.06
N PRO A 81 3.66 7.24 3.49
CA PRO A 81 3.66 7.09 2.05
C PRO A 81 2.70 8.07 1.38
N ALA A 82 2.88 8.28 0.10
CA ALA A 82 1.86 8.88 -0.73
C ALA A 82 0.80 7.81 -1.00
N PHE A 83 -0.48 8.15 -0.83
CA PHE A 83 -1.56 7.23 -1.11
C PHE A 83 -2.20 7.56 -2.46
N ILE A 84 -2.37 6.53 -3.28
CA ILE A 84 -3.12 6.64 -4.53
C ILE A 84 -4.34 5.75 -4.40
N ILE A 85 -5.51 6.36 -4.44
CA ILE A 85 -6.76 5.63 -4.31
C ILE A 85 -7.08 4.96 -5.64
N ILE A 86 -7.33 3.66 -5.62
CA ILE A 86 -7.53 2.87 -6.82
C ILE A 86 -8.96 2.38 -7.02
N SER A 87 -9.85 2.63 -6.06
CA SER A 87 -11.26 2.31 -6.28
C SER A 87 -12.17 3.11 -5.35
#